data_6c2305cd6ebf01491ca01a3f6d53425a
#
_entry.id   6c2305cd6ebf01491ca01a3f6d53425a
#
_cell.length_a   1.000
_cell.length_b   1.000
_cell.length_c   1.000
_cell.angle_alpha   90.00
_cell.angle_beta   90.00
_cell.angle_gamma   90.00
#
_symmetry.space_group_name_H-M   'P 1'
#
loop_
_entity.id
_entity.type
_entity.pdbx_description
1 polymer ?
#
loop_
_entity_poly.entity_id
_entity_poly.type
_entity_poly.pdbx_seq_one_letter_code
_entity_poly.pdbx_strand_id
1 'polypeptide(L)'
;MCTSEYINFVCSQLRGVGDIIMKKQMSDDWCIYIDGKPIILAFDNLSYVRMTPAIDDMMTSAWTGYPYDGAKEHYVLDIEHRDKAMEVVHALLAS
;
A
#
# COMPACT_ATOMS: atom_id res chain seq x y z
N MET A 1 -6.34 1.95 13.36
CA MET A 1 -6.12 0.51 13.57
C MET A 1 -6.62 -0.28 12.37
N CYS A 2 -5.84 -1.26 11.90
CA CYS A 2 -6.26 -2.13 10.80
C CYS A 2 -6.80 -3.45 11.35
N THR A 3 -7.91 -3.92 10.81
CA THR A 3 -8.44 -5.23 11.18
C THR A 3 -7.64 -6.33 10.50
N SER A 4 -7.62 -7.52 11.09
CA SER A 4 -6.96 -8.68 10.50
C SER A 4 -7.58 -9.03 9.14
N GLU A 5 -8.89 -8.90 9.03
CA GLU A 5 -9.60 -9.15 7.77
C GLU A 5 -9.11 -8.22 6.67
N TYR A 6 -8.91 -6.94 6.99
CA TYR A 6 -8.44 -5.98 6.01
C TYR A 6 -7.03 -6.35 5.51
N ILE A 7 -6.12 -6.64 6.44
CA ILE A 7 -4.75 -6.99 6.08
C ILE A 7 -4.72 -8.27 5.24
N ASN A 8 -5.50 -9.27 5.61
CA ASN A 8 -5.59 -10.50 4.84
C ASN A 8 -6.16 -10.24 3.45
N PHE A 9 -7.13 -9.35 3.34
CA PHE A 9 -7.70 -8.96 2.04
C PHE A 9 -6.64 -8.29 1.16
N VAL A 10 -5.89 -7.34 1.71
CA VAL A 10 -4.82 -6.66 0.96
C VAL A 10 -3.82 -7.68 0.42
N CYS A 11 -3.37 -8.60 1.28
CA CYS A 11 -2.40 -9.60 0.85
C CYS A 11 -2.98 -10.54 -0.19
N SER A 12 -4.26 -10.91 -0.08
CA SER A 12 -4.90 -11.77 -1.08
C SER A 12 -5.02 -11.07 -2.43
N GLN A 13 -5.29 -9.77 -2.43
CA GLN A 13 -5.37 -9.00 -3.68
C GLN A 13 -4.02 -8.91 -4.39
N LEU A 14 -2.93 -8.94 -3.63
CA LEU A 14 -1.58 -8.82 -4.17
C LEU A 14 -0.89 -10.16 -4.37
N ARG A 15 -1.62 -11.26 -4.22
CA ARG A 15 -1.03 -12.60 -4.38
C ARG A 15 -0.44 -12.74 -5.79
N GLY A 16 0.81 -13.21 -5.85
CA GLY A 16 1.52 -13.38 -7.11
C GLY A 16 2.44 -12.23 -7.48
N VAL A 17 2.39 -11.10 -6.76
CA VAL A 17 3.24 -9.95 -7.08
C VAL A 17 4.68 -10.15 -6.62
N GLY A 18 4.91 -11.03 -5.64
CA GLY A 18 6.22 -11.29 -5.07
C GLY A 18 6.09 -11.84 -3.66
N ASP A 19 7.20 -11.88 -2.94
CA ASP A 19 7.21 -12.31 -1.54
C ASP A 19 6.63 -11.21 -0.65
N ILE A 20 5.52 -11.50 0.00
CA ILE A 20 4.82 -10.54 0.84
C ILE A 20 5.11 -10.83 2.30
N ILE A 21 5.64 -9.82 3.00
CA ILE A 21 5.89 -9.90 4.44
C ILE A 21 5.18 -8.72 5.10
N MET A 22 4.37 -9.01 6.10
CA MET A 22 3.67 -8.00 6.87
C MET A 22 4.41 -7.76 8.17
N LYS A 23 4.69 -6.49 8.47
CA LYS A 23 5.32 -6.12 9.74
C LYS A 23 4.42 -5.13 10.48
N LYS A 24 4.04 -5.51 11.69
CA LYS A 24 3.22 -4.65 12.52
C LYS A 24 4.04 -3.45 13.00
N GLN A 25 3.44 -2.28 12.92
CA GLN A 25 4.03 -1.05 13.42
C GLN A 25 3.53 -0.73 14.83
N MET A 26 4.06 0.34 15.43
CA MET A 26 3.81 0.64 16.84
C MET A 26 2.35 0.91 17.19
N SER A 27 1.53 1.36 16.26
CA SER A 27 0.15 1.77 16.51
C SER A 27 -0.88 0.79 15.95
N ASP A 28 -0.58 -0.49 15.94
CA ASP A 28 -1.44 -1.54 15.36
C ASP A 28 -1.68 -1.37 13.86
N ASP A 29 -0.79 -0.64 13.20
CA ASP A 29 -0.80 -0.49 11.76
C ASP A 29 0.27 -1.41 11.16
N TRP A 30 0.25 -1.56 9.85
CA TRP A 30 1.09 -2.55 9.20
C TRP A 30 1.88 -1.93 8.06
N CYS A 31 3.11 -2.34 7.91
CA CYS A 31 3.88 -2.08 6.70
C CYS A 31 3.96 -3.39 5.92
N ILE A 32 3.55 -3.35 4.67
CA ILE A 32 3.58 -4.52 3.81
C ILE A 32 4.81 -4.40 2.91
N TYR A 33 5.74 -5.33 3.12
CA TYR A 33 6.95 -5.42 2.33
C TYR A 33 6.73 -6.41 1.20
N ILE A 34 7.20 -6.08 0.03
CA ILE A 34 7.14 -6.97 -1.13
C ILE A 34 8.56 -7.07 -1.68
N ASP A 35 9.08 -8.29 -1.76
CA ASP A 35 10.46 -8.57 -2.16
C ASP A 35 11.48 -7.73 -1.36
N GLY A 36 11.21 -7.57 -0.07
CA GLY A 36 12.09 -6.84 0.83
C GLY A 36 11.96 -5.32 0.81
N LYS A 37 11.08 -4.77 -0.04
CA LYS A 37 10.86 -3.32 -0.14
C LYS A 37 9.57 -2.93 0.57
N PRO A 38 9.58 -1.85 1.39
CA PRO A 38 8.36 -1.36 2.01
C PRO A 38 7.49 -0.66 0.96
N ILE A 39 6.37 -1.26 0.62
CA ILE A 39 5.53 -0.80 -0.48
C ILE A 39 4.25 -0.13 0.01
N ILE A 40 3.55 -0.75 0.98
CA ILE A 40 2.25 -0.28 1.44
C ILE A 40 2.29 -0.04 2.94
N LEU A 41 1.76 1.12 3.35
CA LEU A 41 1.45 1.39 4.74
C LEU A 41 -0.05 1.23 4.93
N ALA A 42 -0.46 0.25 5.71
CA ALA A 42 -1.87 0.03 6.02
C ALA A 42 -2.20 0.68 7.36
N PHE A 43 -3.09 1.66 7.31
CA PHE A 43 -3.46 2.46 8.48
C PHE A 43 -4.97 2.73 8.41
N ASP A 44 -5.69 2.44 9.49
CA ASP A 44 -7.16 2.64 9.56
C ASP A 44 -7.91 2.02 8.38
N ASN A 45 -7.54 0.81 8.00
CA ASN A 45 -8.16 0.09 6.88
C ASN A 45 -8.08 0.84 5.56
N LEU A 46 -6.99 1.59 5.37
CA LEU A 46 -6.63 2.20 4.10
C LEU A 46 -5.22 1.76 3.74
N SER A 47 -4.96 1.61 2.47
CA SER A 47 -3.64 1.25 1.95
C SER A 47 -3.00 2.49 1.35
N TYR A 48 -1.88 2.91 1.91
CA TYR A 48 -1.16 4.10 1.46
C TYR A 48 0.10 3.70 0.72
N VAL A 49 0.38 4.39 -0.38
CA VAL A 49 1.62 4.22 -1.14
C VAL A 49 2.29 5.59 -1.30
N ARG A 50 3.62 5.57 -1.40
CA ARG A 50 4.39 6.80 -1.52
C ARG A 50 4.11 7.52 -2.83
N MET A 51 4.13 8.85 -2.80
CA MET A 51 4.07 9.66 -4.01
C MET A 51 5.44 9.64 -4.67
N THR A 52 5.55 8.94 -5.78
CA THR A 52 6.78 8.86 -6.56
C THR A 52 6.48 9.09 -8.03
N PRO A 53 7.45 9.57 -8.81
CA PRO A 53 7.25 9.74 -10.26
C PRO A 53 6.83 8.45 -10.96
N ALA A 54 7.24 7.29 -10.42
CA ALA A 54 6.91 6.00 -11.02
C ALA A 54 5.41 5.75 -11.12
N ILE A 55 4.59 6.32 -10.22
CA ILE A 55 3.16 6.07 -10.17
C ILE A 55 2.30 7.33 -10.26
N ASP A 56 2.89 8.52 -10.35
CA ASP A 56 2.11 9.77 -10.34
C ASP A 56 1.06 9.78 -11.46
N ASP A 57 1.41 9.33 -12.65
CA ASP A 57 0.47 9.30 -13.78
C ASP A 57 -0.68 8.31 -13.54
N MET A 58 -0.44 7.26 -12.81
CA MET A 58 -1.46 6.25 -12.50
C MET A 58 -2.41 6.71 -11.41
N MET A 59 -2.02 7.70 -10.61
CA MET A 59 -2.72 8.08 -9.40
C MET A 59 -3.37 9.47 -9.49
N THR A 60 -3.64 9.95 -10.70
CA THR A 60 -4.20 11.29 -10.91
C THR A 60 -5.59 11.47 -10.30
N SER A 61 -6.36 10.39 -10.20
CA SER A 61 -7.71 10.42 -9.59
C SER A 61 -7.72 9.83 -8.19
N ALA A 62 -6.57 9.44 -7.67
CA ALA A 62 -6.51 8.78 -6.36
C ALA A 62 -6.76 9.77 -5.23
N TRP A 63 -7.37 9.27 -4.16
CA TRP A 63 -7.44 10.02 -2.92
C TRP A 63 -6.04 10.10 -2.32
N THR A 64 -5.82 11.12 -1.49
CA THR A 64 -4.56 11.29 -0.80
C THR A 64 -4.83 11.44 0.70
N GLY A 65 -3.80 11.25 1.50
CA GLY A 65 -3.92 11.41 2.93
C GLY A 65 -2.58 11.20 3.61
N TYR A 66 -2.63 11.23 4.93
CA TYR A 66 -1.46 11.09 5.78
C TYR A 66 -1.64 9.83 6.63
N PRO A 67 -0.79 8.81 6.45
CA PRO A 67 -0.98 7.54 7.19
C PRO A 67 -0.88 7.70 8.72
N TYR A 68 -0.11 8.69 9.18
CA TYR A 68 0.04 8.97 10.60
C TYR A 68 0.45 10.43 10.78
N ASP A 69 0.37 10.93 12.02
CA ASP A 69 0.75 12.32 12.32
C ASP A 69 2.22 12.55 12.00
N GLY A 70 2.50 13.58 11.22
CA GLY A 70 3.86 13.92 10.83
C GLY A 70 4.34 13.20 9.57
N ALA A 71 3.54 12.29 9.01
CA ALA A 71 3.89 11.64 7.75
C ALA A 71 3.79 12.61 6.59
N LYS A 72 4.53 12.31 5.52
CA LYS A 72 4.34 12.98 4.24
C LYS A 72 3.01 12.53 3.63
N GLU A 73 2.48 13.35 2.74
CA GLU A 73 1.27 12.98 2.01
C GLU A 73 1.52 11.73 1.16
N HIS A 74 0.55 10.83 1.14
CA HIS A 74 0.60 9.59 0.39
C HIS A 74 -0.64 9.46 -0.47
N TYR A 75 -0.55 8.65 -1.54
CA TYR A 75 -1.72 8.23 -2.27
C TYR A 75 -2.44 7.11 -1.52
N VAL A 76 -3.76 7.09 -1.63
CA VAL A 76 -4.56 5.95 -1.18
C VAL A 76 -4.73 5.00 -2.35
N LEU A 77 -4.25 3.78 -2.20
CA LEU A 77 -4.36 2.75 -3.23
C LEU A 77 -5.73 2.08 -3.15
N ASP A 78 -6.41 2.01 -4.28
CA ASP A 78 -7.70 1.32 -4.36
C ASP A 78 -7.44 -0.19 -4.46
N ILE A 79 -7.31 -0.82 -3.31
CA ILE A 79 -6.94 -2.24 -3.22
C ILE A 79 -8.07 -3.17 -3.70
N GLU A 80 -9.30 -2.68 -3.79
CA GLU A 80 -10.42 -3.48 -4.29
C GLU A 80 -10.30 -3.73 -5.79
N HIS A 81 -9.70 -2.80 -6.52
CA HIS A 81 -9.43 -2.96 -7.95
C HIS A 81 -8.08 -3.65 -8.14
N ARG A 82 -8.11 -4.98 -8.11
CA ARG A 82 -6.90 -5.79 -8.08
C ARG A 82 -5.93 -5.49 -9.23
N ASP A 83 -6.43 -5.40 -10.45
CA ASP A 83 -5.56 -5.20 -11.62
C ASP A 83 -4.83 -3.87 -11.54
N LYS A 84 -5.53 -2.81 -11.15
CA LYS A 84 -4.93 -1.50 -10.97
C LYS A 84 -3.93 -1.50 -9.81
N ALA A 85 -4.29 -2.12 -8.70
CA ALA A 85 -3.40 -2.21 -7.56
C ALA A 85 -2.12 -2.95 -7.92
N MET A 86 -2.22 -4.02 -8.68
CA MET A 86 -1.05 -4.77 -9.15
C MET A 86 -0.15 -3.93 -10.05
N GLU A 87 -0.73 -3.14 -10.95
CA GLU A 87 0.05 -2.24 -11.81
C GLU A 87 0.84 -1.23 -10.99
N VAL A 88 0.19 -0.61 -10.00
CA VAL A 88 0.83 0.37 -9.13
C VAL A 88 1.98 -0.27 -8.35
N VAL A 89 1.73 -1.44 -7.77
CA VAL A 89 2.76 -2.14 -7.00
C VAL A 89 3.93 -2.56 -7.87
N HIS A 90 3.67 -3.06 -9.09
CA HIS A 90 4.74 -3.42 -10.02
C HIS A 90 5.59 -2.20 -10.38
N ALA A 91 4.97 -1.05 -10.60
CA ALA A 91 5.71 0.18 -10.89
C ALA A 91 6.58 0.61 -9.71
N LEU A 92 6.06 0.48 -8.49
CA LEU A 92 6.83 0.80 -7.29
C LEU A 92 8.01 -0.16 -7.09
N LEU A 93 7.82 -1.43 -7.39
CA LEU A 93 8.90 -2.42 -7.29
C LEU A 93 10.00 -2.18 -8.32
N ALA A 94 9.65 -1.68 -9.48
CA ALA A 94 10.59 -1.41 -10.55
C ALA A 94 11.35 -0.09 -10.40
N SER A 95 10.91 0.76 -9.48
CA SER A 95 11.52 2.09 -9.30
C SER A 95 12.75 2.07 -8.40
#